data_c08fe38de9e29fd865b3d7d8e6845973
#
_entry.id   c08fe38de9e29fd865b3d7d8e6845973
#
_cell.length_a   1.000
_cell.length_b   1.000
_cell.length_c   1.000
_cell.angle_alpha   90.00
_cell.angle_beta   90.00
_cell.angle_gamma   90.00
#
_symmetry.space_group_name_H-M   'P 1'
#
loop_
_entity.id
_entity.type
_entity.pdbx_description
1 polymer ?
#
loop_
_entity_poly.entity_id
_entity_poly.type
_entity_poly.pdbx_seq_one_letter_code
_entity_poly.pdbx_strand_id
1 'polypeptide(L)'
;MTVNFISENSIAISALILVISYIFIALEKVPKVTVALLGAGITLLLGLVSQNKMMAEALNPHYFVNFIDFNVIFLLVSMMIIVNISTKSGIFNWIANELLKMTKGKPIAIFAVLSVFTAIVSAFLDNVTTVILIMPVTFFISKKLDINPLPLLLGEVFSSNIGGTATLIGDPPNIIIGSAAGLSFMDFVKVLTPVIAIILFVVIAFLIFMFKASLKTSQEKMQEVINIDNSKTITDKNLMIRSICVLSVVILGFVTHDITHIETCISAMVGASILLLFEKPTNILKNVEWNTIFFFIGLFIIIGGVEASGGIKLMAEWILKITQGSQNLTSMLILWASGIISGIIDNIPYTVTMSPMLVEIQKTMGVDYAIPLWWCLSLGACLGGNMTLIGAAANVIVGENAAKEGYPIRFMQFMKYGVIIVGISLAISTLYIYLMFLK
;
A
#
# COMPACT_ATOMS: atom_id res chain seq x y z
N MET A 1 -26.10 -35.32 -2.70
CA MET A 1 -24.71 -35.81 -2.52
C MET A 1 -23.68 -34.67 -2.64
N THR A 2 -23.68 -33.90 -3.70
CA THR A 2 -22.74 -32.78 -3.92
C THR A 2 -22.84 -31.65 -2.89
N VAL A 3 -24.03 -31.24 -2.47
CA VAL A 3 -24.25 -30.16 -1.47
C VAL A 3 -23.74 -30.60 -0.09
N ASN A 4 -24.00 -31.81 0.34
CA ASN A 4 -23.48 -32.32 1.62
C ASN A 4 -21.95 -32.44 1.61
N PHE A 5 -21.33 -32.84 0.49
CA PHE A 5 -19.88 -32.92 0.35
C PHE A 5 -19.23 -31.53 0.48
N ILE A 6 -19.82 -30.48 -0.15
CA ILE A 6 -19.31 -29.10 -0.08
C ILE A 6 -19.45 -28.57 1.36
N SER A 7 -20.58 -28.81 2.02
CA SER A 7 -20.82 -28.38 3.41
C SER A 7 -19.82 -29.01 4.38
N GLU A 8 -19.62 -30.33 4.29
CA GLU A 8 -18.69 -31.07 5.14
C GLU A 8 -17.21 -30.70 4.93
N ASN A 9 -16.84 -30.23 3.71
CA ASN A 9 -15.47 -29.89 3.35
C ASN A 9 -15.30 -28.39 3.09
N SER A 10 -16.20 -27.53 3.55
CA SER A 10 -16.23 -26.10 3.24
C SER A 10 -14.92 -25.37 3.57
N ILE A 11 -14.29 -25.69 4.71
CA ILE A 11 -13.00 -25.13 5.10
C ILE A 11 -11.89 -25.51 4.11
N ALA A 12 -11.82 -26.79 3.74
CA ALA A 12 -10.78 -27.27 2.83
C ALA A 12 -10.96 -26.69 1.42
N ILE A 13 -12.21 -26.59 0.95
CA ILE A 13 -12.54 -26.06 -0.38
C ILE A 13 -12.26 -24.56 -0.43
N SER A 14 -12.70 -23.78 0.56
CA SER A 14 -12.44 -22.33 0.61
C SER A 14 -10.95 -22.02 0.75
N ALA A 15 -10.22 -22.76 1.58
CA ALA A 15 -8.77 -22.65 1.69
C ALA A 15 -8.06 -23.00 0.37
N LEU A 16 -8.52 -24.04 -0.34
CA LEU A 16 -7.96 -24.43 -1.62
C LEU A 16 -8.17 -23.33 -2.68
N ILE A 17 -9.37 -22.72 -2.75
CA ILE A 17 -9.65 -21.59 -3.65
C ILE A 17 -8.71 -20.41 -3.33
N LEU A 18 -8.55 -20.07 -2.05
CA LEU A 18 -7.65 -19.00 -1.60
C LEU A 18 -6.21 -19.28 -2.03
N VAL A 19 -5.69 -20.47 -1.73
CA VAL A 19 -4.30 -20.87 -2.04
C VAL A 19 -4.06 -20.88 -3.54
N ILE A 20 -4.97 -21.45 -4.33
CA ILE A 20 -4.87 -21.46 -5.79
C ILE A 20 -4.88 -20.03 -6.32
N SER A 21 -5.79 -19.18 -5.85
CA SER A 21 -5.86 -17.77 -6.25
C SER A 21 -4.54 -17.06 -5.94
N TYR A 22 -3.95 -17.26 -4.77
CA TYR A 22 -2.68 -16.64 -4.39
C TYR A 22 -1.49 -17.15 -5.22
N ILE A 23 -1.45 -18.44 -5.55
CA ILE A 23 -0.42 -18.97 -6.46
C ILE A 23 -0.51 -18.29 -7.82
N PHE A 24 -1.71 -18.14 -8.40
CA PHE A 24 -1.88 -17.47 -9.69
C PHE A 24 -1.59 -15.97 -9.62
N ILE A 25 -1.95 -15.29 -8.52
CA ILE A 25 -1.62 -13.88 -8.27
C ILE A 25 -0.09 -13.71 -8.19
N ALA A 26 0.60 -14.56 -7.44
CA ALA A 26 2.06 -14.52 -7.28
C ALA A 26 2.83 -14.86 -8.58
N LEU A 27 2.28 -15.71 -9.43
CA LEU A 27 2.91 -16.07 -10.71
C LEU A 27 2.77 -14.96 -11.77
N GLU A 28 1.86 -14.01 -11.62
CA GLU A 28 1.59 -12.86 -12.53
C GLU A 28 1.38 -13.24 -14.00
N LYS A 29 1.10 -14.54 -14.30
CA LYS A 29 0.81 -15.02 -15.67
C LYS A 29 -0.58 -14.63 -16.15
N VAL A 30 -1.48 -14.35 -15.23
CA VAL A 30 -2.85 -13.91 -15.47
C VAL A 30 -3.09 -12.62 -14.70
N PRO A 31 -3.81 -11.63 -15.24
CA PRO A 31 -4.11 -10.39 -14.51
C PRO A 31 -4.71 -10.68 -13.13
N LYS A 32 -4.18 -10.04 -12.10
CA LYS A 32 -4.59 -10.25 -10.68
C LYS A 32 -6.11 -10.11 -10.51
N VAL A 33 -6.72 -9.12 -11.17
CA VAL A 33 -8.17 -8.89 -11.14
C VAL A 33 -8.96 -10.08 -11.69
N THR A 34 -8.49 -10.69 -12.77
CA THR A 34 -9.16 -11.87 -13.38
C THR A 34 -9.16 -13.05 -12.42
N VAL A 35 -8.02 -13.29 -11.77
CA VAL A 35 -7.88 -14.38 -10.78
C VAL A 35 -8.81 -14.14 -9.59
N ALA A 36 -8.82 -12.92 -9.05
CA ALA A 36 -9.67 -12.58 -7.90
C ALA A 36 -11.17 -12.70 -8.23
N LEU A 37 -11.61 -12.21 -9.39
CA LEU A 37 -13.01 -12.31 -9.80
C LEU A 37 -13.44 -13.77 -10.10
N LEU A 38 -12.57 -14.58 -10.71
CA LEU A 38 -12.84 -16.00 -10.92
C LEU A 38 -12.93 -16.75 -9.60
N GLY A 39 -11.97 -16.52 -8.69
CA GLY A 39 -12.01 -17.11 -7.35
C GLY A 39 -13.25 -16.71 -6.56
N ALA A 40 -13.64 -15.44 -6.62
CA ALA A 40 -14.88 -14.93 -6.03
C ALA A 40 -16.11 -15.60 -6.66
N GLY A 41 -16.18 -15.69 -7.98
CA GLY A 41 -17.26 -16.35 -8.70
C GLY A 41 -17.41 -17.82 -8.28
N ILE A 42 -16.31 -18.56 -8.18
CA ILE A 42 -16.30 -19.96 -7.70
C ILE A 42 -16.76 -20.05 -6.24
N THR A 43 -16.28 -19.14 -5.38
CA THR A 43 -16.68 -19.10 -3.96
C THR A 43 -18.19 -18.89 -3.81
N LEU A 44 -18.78 -17.98 -4.61
CA LEU A 44 -20.21 -17.72 -4.62
C LEU A 44 -21.00 -18.90 -5.21
N LEU A 45 -20.56 -19.46 -6.33
CA LEU A 45 -21.22 -20.60 -6.98
C LEU A 45 -21.28 -21.84 -6.08
N LEU A 46 -20.25 -22.05 -5.25
CA LEU A 46 -20.22 -23.16 -4.29
C LEU A 46 -20.95 -22.86 -2.98
N GLY A 47 -21.52 -21.64 -2.83
CA GLY A 47 -22.27 -21.26 -1.62
C GLY A 47 -21.40 -21.17 -0.35
N LEU A 48 -20.07 -21.01 -0.49
CA LEU A 48 -19.13 -20.99 0.64
C LEU A 48 -19.27 -19.76 1.54
N VAL A 49 -19.98 -18.74 1.09
CA VAL A 49 -20.23 -17.49 1.83
C VAL A 49 -21.45 -17.63 2.77
N SER A 50 -22.27 -18.66 2.59
CA SER A 50 -23.47 -18.88 3.41
C SER A 50 -23.24 -20.01 4.41
N GLN A 51 -23.07 -19.68 5.68
CA GLN A 51 -23.08 -20.67 6.76
C GLN A 51 -24.44 -21.39 6.82
N ASN A 52 -24.52 -22.64 6.42
CA ASN A 52 -25.67 -23.54 6.63
C ASN A 52 -26.95 -23.35 5.80
N LYS A 53 -26.98 -22.62 4.68
CA LYS A 53 -28.22 -22.54 3.92
C LYS A 53 -28.04 -22.82 2.43
N MET A 54 -29.03 -23.55 1.89
CA MET A 54 -29.10 -24.03 0.52
C MET A 54 -28.75 -22.94 -0.52
N MET A 55 -28.27 -23.37 -1.66
CA MET A 55 -27.92 -22.58 -2.87
C MET A 55 -28.87 -21.40 -3.20
N ALA A 56 -30.16 -21.49 -2.76
CA ALA A 56 -31.16 -20.45 -2.95
C ALA A 56 -30.89 -19.16 -2.13
N GLU A 57 -30.19 -19.24 -1.00
CA GLU A 57 -29.82 -18.06 -0.21
C GLU A 57 -28.46 -17.48 -0.61
N ALA A 58 -27.58 -18.27 -1.21
CA ALA A 58 -26.33 -17.80 -1.79
C ALA A 58 -26.58 -16.84 -3.00
N LEU A 59 -27.75 -16.94 -3.63
CA LEU A 59 -28.20 -16.02 -4.69
C LEU A 59 -28.85 -14.74 -4.14
N ASN A 60 -29.01 -14.61 -2.79
CA ASN A 60 -29.46 -13.35 -2.22
C ASN A 60 -28.32 -12.33 -2.28
N PRO A 61 -28.44 -11.23 -3.06
CA PRO A 61 -27.36 -10.26 -3.26
C PRO A 61 -26.88 -9.57 -1.97
N HIS A 62 -27.67 -9.64 -0.88
CA HIS A 62 -27.26 -9.12 0.42
C HIS A 62 -26.20 -9.97 1.15
N TYR A 63 -25.96 -11.20 0.72
CA TYR A 63 -25.08 -12.12 1.45
C TYR A 63 -23.58 -11.82 1.27
N PHE A 64 -23.12 -11.68 0.02
CA PHE A 64 -21.70 -11.43 -0.23
C PHE A 64 -21.33 -9.96 -0.06
N VAL A 65 -22.27 -9.04 -0.13
CA VAL A 65 -22.06 -7.59 0.07
C VAL A 65 -21.51 -7.31 1.48
N ASN A 66 -21.89 -8.12 2.48
CA ASN A 66 -21.43 -7.95 3.86
C ASN A 66 -19.92 -8.24 4.05
N PHE A 67 -19.30 -8.95 3.12
CA PHE A 67 -17.85 -9.21 3.16
C PHE A 67 -17.03 -8.14 2.45
N ILE A 68 -17.67 -7.29 1.63
CA ILE A 68 -17.00 -6.20 0.93
C ILE A 68 -16.94 -4.99 1.85
N ASP A 69 -15.72 -4.57 2.17
CA ASP A 69 -15.50 -3.34 2.92
C ASP A 69 -15.65 -2.11 2.01
N PHE A 70 -16.84 -1.53 2.02
CA PHE A 70 -17.14 -0.34 1.22
C PHE A 70 -16.42 0.91 1.71
N ASN A 71 -16.01 1.00 2.98
CA ASN A 71 -15.21 2.12 3.47
C ASN A 71 -13.86 2.15 2.75
N VAL A 72 -13.21 0.97 2.63
CA VAL A 72 -11.98 0.81 1.86
C VAL A 72 -12.19 1.17 0.40
N ILE A 73 -13.23 0.63 -0.24
CA ILE A 73 -13.50 0.87 -1.67
C ILE A 73 -13.74 2.35 -1.96
N PHE A 74 -14.63 3.00 -1.20
CA PHE A 74 -14.94 4.42 -1.42
C PHE A 74 -13.77 5.34 -1.09
N LEU A 75 -12.97 5.03 -0.06
CA LEU A 75 -11.78 5.80 0.26
C LEU A 75 -10.77 5.74 -0.90
N LEU A 76 -10.48 4.53 -1.39
CA LEU A 76 -9.55 4.34 -2.51
C LEU A 76 -10.01 5.07 -3.77
N VAL A 77 -11.24 4.86 -4.21
CA VAL A 77 -11.78 5.51 -5.42
C VAL A 77 -11.74 7.03 -5.28
N SER A 78 -12.14 7.56 -4.12
CA SER A 78 -12.17 9.00 -3.88
C SER A 78 -10.78 9.61 -3.89
N MET A 79 -9.80 8.97 -3.23
CA MET A 79 -8.42 9.44 -3.23
C MET A 79 -7.80 9.36 -4.64
N MET A 80 -8.04 8.30 -5.40
CA MET A 80 -7.61 8.20 -6.80
C MET A 80 -8.16 9.33 -7.66
N ILE A 81 -9.43 9.72 -7.47
CA ILE A 81 -10.05 10.86 -8.17
C ILE A 81 -9.35 12.17 -7.80
N ILE A 82 -9.19 12.47 -6.51
CA ILE A 82 -8.54 13.68 -6.01
C ILE A 82 -7.12 13.79 -6.57
N VAL A 83 -6.36 12.72 -6.51
CA VAL A 83 -4.97 12.67 -6.96
C VAL A 83 -4.88 12.84 -8.47
N ASN A 84 -5.71 12.13 -9.25
CA ASN A 84 -5.75 12.26 -10.71
C ASN A 84 -6.04 13.70 -11.17
N ILE A 85 -6.95 14.39 -10.48
CA ILE A 85 -7.25 15.80 -10.76
C ILE A 85 -6.07 16.69 -10.36
N SER A 86 -5.52 16.49 -9.17
CA SER A 86 -4.39 17.28 -8.64
C SER A 86 -3.14 17.16 -9.52
N THR A 87 -2.87 15.97 -10.04
CA THR A 87 -1.73 15.70 -10.94
C THR A 87 -1.80 16.51 -12.22
N LYS A 88 -2.99 16.70 -12.80
CA LYS A 88 -3.19 17.52 -14.01
C LYS A 88 -2.75 18.96 -13.84
N SER A 89 -2.76 19.49 -12.63
CA SER A 89 -2.32 20.87 -12.36
C SER A 89 -0.81 21.07 -12.51
N GLY A 90 -0.02 19.99 -12.49
CA GLY A 90 1.44 20.01 -12.53
C GLY A 90 2.11 20.30 -11.18
N ILE A 91 1.34 20.37 -10.08
CA ILE A 91 1.84 20.76 -8.74
C ILE A 91 2.98 19.84 -8.25
N PHE A 92 2.85 18.54 -8.40
CA PHE A 92 3.86 17.59 -7.91
C PHE A 92 5.18 17.73 -8.65
N ASN A 93 5.12 17.88 -9.98
CA ASN A 93 6.30 18.11 -10.80
C ASN A 93 6.95 19.47 -10.48
N TRP A 94 6.14 20.49 -10.21
CA TRP A 94 6.65 21.80 -9.82
C TRP A 94 7.40 21.74 -8.48
N ILE A 95 6.81 21.07 -7.46
CA ILE A 95 7.46 20.89 -6.15
C ILE A 95 8.76 20.09 -6.31
N ALA A 96 8.74 18.98 -7.05
CA ALA A 96 9.92 18.18 -7.30
C ALA A 96 11.05 19.00 -7.93
N ASN A 97 10.76 19.78 -8.95
CA ASN A 97 11.75 20.63 -9.61
C ASN A 97 12.31 21.73 -8.68
N GLU A 98 11.48 22.35 -7.84
CA GLU A 98 11.96 23.33 -6.86
C GLU A 98 12.88 22.70 -5.82
N LEU A 99 12.52 21.53 -5.30
CA LEU A 99 13.36 20.78 -4.37
C LEU A 99 14.71 20.41 -5.01
N LEU A 100 14.71 20.04 -6.30
CA LEU A 100 15.93 19.70 -7.03
C LEU A 100 16.88 20.90 -7.17
N LYS A 101 16.36 22.10 -7.42
CA LYS A 101 17.19 23.32 -7.45
C LYS A 101 17.92 23.55 -6.12
N MET A 102 17.27 23.25 -4.98
CA MET A 102 17.87 23.38 -3.66
C MET A 102 19.09 22.47 -3.46
N THR A 103 19.18 21.36 -4.18
CA THR A 103 20.30 20.41 -4.11
C THR A 103 21.58 20.91 -4.77
N LYS A 104 21.50 22.04 -5.50
CA LYS A 104 22.60 22.58 -6.32
C LYS A 104 23.18 21.54 -7.29
N GLY A 105 22.34 20.67 -7.82
CA GLY A 105 22.71 19.62 -8.78
C GLY A 105 23.59 18.49 -8.23
N LYS A 106 23.84 18.42 -6.92
CA LYS A 106 24.64 17.35 -6.30
C LYS A 106 23.89 16.02 -6.31
N PRO A 107 24.39 14.94 -6.99
CA PRO A 107 23.61 13.70 -7.16
C PRO A 107 23.21 13.02 -5.84
N ILE A 108 24.07 13.04 -4.83
CA ILE A 108 23.76 12.46 -3.50
C ILE A 108 22.66 13.26 -2.81
N ALA A 109 22.68 14.60 -2.91
CA ALA A 109 21.62 15.43 -2.35
C ALA A 109 20.29 15.26 -3.11
N ILE A 110 20.36 15.12 -4.44
CA ILE A 110 19.21 14.77 -5.28
C ILE A 110 18.60 13.44 -4.84
N PHE A 111 19.43 12.40 -4.68
CA PHE A 111 18.99 11.10 -4.18
C PHE A 111 18.23 11.24 -2.85
N ALA A 112 18.83 11.90 -1.86
CA ALA A 112 18.23 12.06 -0.54
C ALA A 112 16.91 12.87 -0.61
N VAL A 113 16.91 13.99 -1.35
CA VAL A 113 15.72 14.87 -1.46
C VAL A 113 14.60 14.18 -2.21
N LEU A 114 14.87 13.49 -3.32
CA LEU A 114 13.83 12.74 -4.05
C LEU A 114 13.28 11.59 -3.20
N SER A 115 14.14 10.84 -2.50
CA SER A 115 13.70 9.77 -1.62
C SER A 115 12.80 10.28 -0.49
N VAL A 116 13.18 11.37 0.19
CA VAL A 116 12.35 11.98 1.25
C VAL A 116 11.06 12.55 0.67
N PHE A 117 11.13 13.25 -0.46
CA PHE A 117 9.94 13.79 -1.13
C PHE A 117 8.97 12.68 -1.54
N THR A 118 9.48 11.60 -2.13
CA THR A 118 8.68 10.42 -2.49
C THR A 118 7.99 9.83 -1.26
N ALA A 119 8.70 9.67 -0.15
CA ALA A 119 8.12 9.16 1.10
C ALA A 119 7.01 10.07 1.64
N ILE A 120 7.23 11.39 1.65
CA ILE A 120 6.22 12.35 2.11
C ILE A 120 4.99 12.32 1.20
N VAL A 121 5.18 12.32 -0.11
CA VAL A 121 4.06 12.25 -1.07
C VAL A 121 3.30 10.94 -0.90
N SER A 122 4.01 9.81 -0.77
CA SER A 122 3.42 8.50 -0.59
C SER A 122 2.67 8.32 0.75
N ALA A 123 2.98 9.12 1.76
CA ALA A 123 2.21 9.13 3.00
C ALA A 123 0.76 9.68 2.82
N PHE A 124 0.51 10.42 1.74
CA PHE A 124 -0.79 11.02 1.43
C PHE A 124 -1.41 10.53 0.12
N LEU A 125 -0.60 9.94 -0.76
CA LEU A 125 -1.01 9.32 -2.02
C LEU A 125 -0.60 7.85 -1.98
N ASP A 126 -1.28 7.01 -2.76
CA ASP A 126 -0.86 5.62 -2.87
C ASP A 126 0.54 5.49 -3.52
N ASN A 127 1.22 4.38 -3.22
CA ASN A 127 2.60 4.11 -3.66
C ASN A 127 2.73 4.10 -5.17
N VAL A 128 1.73 3.54 -5.88
CA VAL A 128 1.71 3.40 -7.34
C VAL A 128 1.68 4.77 -8.00
N THR A 129 0.70 5.58 -7.63
CA THR A 129 0.55 6.94 -8.15
C THR A 129 1.80 7.78 -7.84
N THR A 130 2.35 7.65 -6.64
CA THR A 130 3.54 8.39 -6.22
C THR A 130 4.73 8.09 -7.12
N VAL A 131 5.04 6.82 -7.38
CA VAL A 131 6.20 6.49 -8.23
C VAL A 131 5.98 6.88 -9.69
N ILE A 132 4.75 6.73 -10.22
CA ILE A 132 4.40 7.18 -11.58
C ILE A 132 4.64 8.68 -11.75
N LEU A 133 4.33 9.47 -10.72
CA LEU A 133 4.51 10.94 -10.75
C LEU A 133 5.98 11.35 -10.74
N ILE A 134 6.82 10.65 -9.99
CA ILE A 134 8.21 11.06 -9.75
C ILE A 134 9.16 10.50 -10.79
N MET A 135 8.91 9.30 -11.33
CA MET A 135 9.78 8.66 -12.33
C MET A 135 10.14 9.54 -13.54
N PRO A 136 9.23 10.30 -14.19
CA PRO A 136 9.60 11.18 -15.31
C PRO A 136 10.62 12.23 -14.91
N VAL A 137 10.52 12.76 -13.69
CA VAL A 137 11.48 13.73 -13.14
C VAL A 137 12.84 13.06 -12.95
N THR A 138 12.86 11.85 -12.44
CA THR A 138 14.07 11.04 -12.22
C THR A 138 14.77 10.73 -13.54
N PHE A 139 14.07 10.29 -14.57
CA PHE A 139 14.66 10.06 -15.89
C PHE A 139 15.21 11.35 -16.50
N PHE A 140 14.46 12.44 -16.40
CA PHE A 140 14.89 13.75 -16.89
C PHE A 140 16.19 14.21 -16.21
N ILE A 141 16.26 14.13 -14.88
CA ILE A 141 17.43 14.53 -14.09
C ILE A 141 18.61 13.60 -14.36
N SER A 142 18.40 12.30 -14.40
CA SER A 142 19.47 11.34 -14.68
C SER A 142 20.11 11.58 -16.04
N LYS A 143 19.29 11.90 -17.05
CA LYS A 143 19.77 12.27 -18.38
C LYS A 143 20.55 13.58 -18.38
N LYS A 144 20.10 14.60 -17.64
CA LYS A 144 20.79 15.88 -17.47
C LYS A 144 22.16 15.72 -16.80
N LEU A 145 22.21 14.90 -15.74
CA LEU A 145 23.43 14.66 -14.98
C LEU A 145 24.33 13.59 -15.59
N ASP A 146 23.87 12.88 -16.64
CA ASP A 146 24.54 11.75 -17.28
C ASP A 146 24.90 10.65 -16.28
N ILE A 147 23.96 10.31 -15.43
CA ILE A 147 24.08 9.25 -14.42
C ILE A 147 23.07 8.13 -14.69
N ASN A 148 23.37 6.95 -14.20
CA ASN A 148 22.43 5.83 -14.26
C ASN A 148 21.20 6.13 -13.38
N PRO A 149 19.95 6.06 -13.88
CA PRO A 149 18.74 6.33 -13.11
C PRO A 149 18.44 5.25 -12.06
N LEU A 150 18.96 4.01 -12.19
CA LEU A 150 18.62 2.88 -11.33
C LEU A 150 18.78 3.17 -9.83
N PRO A 151 19.87 3.79 -9.35
CA PRO A 151 19.97 4.16 -7.93
C PRO A 151 18.84 5.06 -7.45
N LEU A 152 18.47 6.07 -8.24
CA LEU A 152 17.40 7.00 -7.90
C LEU A 152 16.05 6.30 -7.87
N LEU A 153 15.73 5.51 -8.90
CA LEU A 153 14.49 4.73 -8.99
C LEU A 153 14.34 3.73 -7.83
N LEU A 154 15.42 3.04 -7.45
CA LEU A 154 15.42 2.16 -6.28
C LEU A 154 15.22 2.95 -4.98
N GLY A 155 15.87 4.09 -4.84
CA GLY A 155 15.66 4.99 -3.69
C GLY A 155 14.21 5.44 -3.57
N GLU A 156 13.60 5.82 -4.68
CA GLU A 156 12.20 6.29 -4.74
C GLU A 156 11.21 5.17 -4.40
N VAL A 157 11.32 4.01 -5.02
CA VAL A 157 10.36 2.93 -4.80
C VAL A 157 10.42 2.40 -3.37
N PHE A 158 11.62 2.22 -2.80
CA PHE A 158 11.75 1.82 -1.40
C PHE A 158 11.22 2.90 -0.45
N SER A 159 11.50 4.17 -0.74
CA SER A 159 10.99 5.28 0.06
C SER A 159 9.48 5.46 -0.09
N SER A 160 8.90 5.14 -1.24
CA SER A 160 7.44 5.17 -1.46
C SER A 160 6.74 4.16 -0.53
N ASN A 161 7.17 2.91 -0.52
CA ASN A 161 6.57 1.89 0.35
C ASN A 161 6.79 2.21 1.85
N ILE A 162 7.99 2.71 2.22
CA ILE A 162 8.26 3.14 3.60
C ILE A 162 7.36 4.33 3.98
N GLY A 163 7.29 5.36 3.13
CA GLY A 163 6.48 6.54 3.39
C GLY A 163 4.98 6.24 3.45
N GLY A 164 4.49 5.39 2.55
CA GLY A 164 3.10 4.93 2.53
C GLY A 164 2.68 4.23 3.83
N THR A 165 3.61 3.56 4.50
CA THR A 165 3.35 2.92 5.80
C THR A 165 3.05 3.93 6.91
N ALA A 166 3.45 5.21 6.78
CA ALA A 166 3.37 6.20 7.85
C ALA A 166 1.94 6.62 8.22
N THR A 167 0.98 6.47 7.32
CA THR A 167 -0.41 6.94 7.51
C THR A 167 -1.43 5.90 7.09
N LEU A 168 -2.69 6.15 7.42
CA LEU A 168 -3.82 5.31 7.03
C LEU A 168 -3.97 5.20 5.51
N ILE A 169 -3.75 6.28 4.77
CA ILE A 169 -4.09 6.41 3.34
C ILE A 169 -2.92 6.17 2.40
N GLY A 170 -1.69 6.12 2.92
CA GLY A 170 -0.49 6.04 2.10
C GLY A 170 -0.25 4.66 1.47
N ASP A 171 -0.79 3.59 2.05
CA ASP A 171 -0.68 2.23 1.53
C ASP A 171 -2.01 1.48 1.73
N PRO A 172 -2.58 0.81 0.71
CA PRO A 172 -3.84 0.08 0.82
C PRO A 172 -3.94 -0.90 2.00
N PRO A 173 -2.91 -1.66 2.40
CA PRO A 173 -2.94 -2.44 3.63
C PRO A 173 -3.36 -1.66 4.88
N ASN A 174 -2.90 -0.42 5.03
CA ASN A 174 -3.26 0.40 6.18
C ASN A 174 -4.73 0.79 6.19
N ILE A 175 -5.32 1.04 5.01
CA ILE A 175 -6.75 1.33 4.88
C ILE A 175 -7.57 0.12 5.34
N ILE A 176 -7.17 -1.11 4.95
CA ILE A 176 -7.82 -2.36 5.34
C ILE A 176 -7.71 -2.55 6.87
N ILE A 177 -6.51 -2.37 7.42
CA ILE A 177 -6.23 -2.50 8.86
C ILE A 177 -7.04 -1.47 9.64
N GLY A 178 -7.03 -0.22 9.21
CA GLY A 178 -7.77 0.87 9.85
C GLY A 178 -9.27 0.59 9.92
N SER A 179 -9.86 0.15 8.82
CA SER A 179 -11.28 -0.25 8.75
C SER A 179 -11.57 -1.45 9.64
N ALA A 180 -10.77 -2.52 9.58
CA ALA A 180 -10.98 -3.74 10.34
C ALA A 180 -10.79 -3.58 11.85
N ALA A 181 -9.83 -2.73 12.26
CA ALA A 181 -9.47 -2.48 13.65
C ALA A 181 -10.20 -1.30 14.30
N GLY A 182 -10.92 -0.49 13.50
CA GLY A 182 -11.52 0.77 13.95
C GLY A 182 -10.47 1.82 14.33
N LEU A 183 -9.31 1.84 13.66
CA LEU A 183 -8.22 2.77 13.94
C LEU A 183 -8.35 4.03 13.07
N SER A 184 -8.19 5.19 13.70
CA SER A 184 -8.29 6.49 13.04
C SER A 184 -7.02 6.86 12.27
N PHE A 185 -7.12 7.84 11.36
CA PHE A 185 -5.96 8.41 10.68
C PHE A 185 -4.89 8.89 11.66
N MET A 186 -5.31 9.52 12.76
CA MET A 186 -4.39 10.05 13.77
C MET A 186 -3.70 8.96 14.59
N ASP A 187 -4.31 7.78 14.76
CA ASP A 187 -3.65 6.63 15.38
C ASP A 187 -2.47 6.16 14.54
N PHE A 188 -2.65 6.04 13.23
CA PHE A 188 -1.56 5.73 12.30
C PHE A 188 -0.45 6.78 12.36
N VAL A 189 -0.80 8.07 12.29
CA VAL A 189 0.19 9.17 12.36
C VAL A 189 0.96 9.13 13.66
N LYS A 190 0.30 8.97 14.80
CA LYS A 190 0.96 8.97 16.13
C LYS A 190 1.86 7.75 16.31
N VAL A 191 1.43 6.58 15.85
CA VAL A 191 2.15 5.32 16.11
C VAL A 191 3.17 5.02 15.01
N LEU A 192 2.80 5.14 13.74
CA LEU A 192 3.69 4.69 12.66
C LEU A 192 4.65 5.77 12.17
N THR A 193 4.24 7.04 12.08
CA THR A 193 5.11 8.09 11.51
C THR A 193 6.46 8.20 12.25
N PRO A 194 6.57 8.11 13.58
CA PRO A 194 7.86 8.19 14.25
C PRO A 194 8.83 7.06 13.86
N VAL A 195 8.37 5.81 13.85
CA VAL A 195 9.22 4.68 13.48
C VAL A 195 9.55 4.69 11.99
N ILE A 196 8.62 5.09 11.13
CA ILE A 196 8.83 5.21 9.68
C ILE A 196 9.86 6.30 9.36
N ALA A 197 9.84 7.43 10.07
CA ALA A 197 10.88 8.46 9.92
C ALA A 197 12.28 7.94 10.25
N ILE A 198 12.42 7.13 11.31
CA ILE A 198 13.69 6.49 11.68
C ILE A 198 14.12 5.49 10.61
N ILE A 199 13.20 4.62 10.17
CA ILE A 199 13.47 3.61 9.13
C ILE A 199 13.89 4.30 7.83
N LEU A 200 13.16 5.32 7.40
CA LEU A 200 13.45 6.08 6.18
C LEU A 200 14.86 6.68 6.22
N PHE A 201 15.22 7.34 7.34
CA PHE A 201 16.54 7.92 7.51
C PHE A 201 17.65 6.85 7.40
N VAL A 202 17.51 5.72 8.09
CA VAL A 202 18.49 4.63 8.08
C VAL A 202 18.60 4.00 6.69
N VAL A 203 17.48 3.78 6.02
CA VAL A 203 17.45 3.18 4.67
C VAL A 203 18.04 4.13 3.64
N ILE A 204 17.74 5.43 3.67
CA ILE A 204 18.35 6.41 2.77
C ILE A 204 19.86 6.46 3.01
N ALA A 205 20.33 6.51 4.25
CA ALA A 205 21.75 6.50 4.57
C ALA A 205 22.45 5.22 4.05
N PHE A 206 21.83 4.06 4.24
CA PHE A 206 22.31 2.79 3.70
C PHE A 206 22.40 2.80 2.16
N LEU A 207 21.35 3.26 1.47
CA LEU A 207 21.34 3.33 0.00
C LEU A 207 22.35 4.33 -0.56
N ILE A 208 22.52 5.48 0.09
CA ILE A 208 23.60 6.43 -0.27
C ILE A 208 24.96 5.78 -0.14
N PHE A 209 25.21 5.06 0.96
CA PHE A 209 26.46 4.33 1.14
C PHE A 209 26.69 3.32 0.02
N MET A 210 25.68 2.58 -0.39
CA MET A 210 25.75 1.57 -1.46
C MET A 210 25.95 2.20 -2.84
N PHE A 211 25.27 3.33 -3.13
CA PHE A 211 25.24 3.92 -4.48
C PHE A 211 26.16 5.13 -4.68
N LYS A 212 26.89 5.58 -3.67
CA LYS A 212 27.79 6.76 -3.76
C LYS A 212 28.77 6.74 -4.93
N ALA A 213 29.20 5.56 -5.34
CA ALA A 213 30.13 5.41 -6.47
C ALA A 213 29.44 5.68 -7.83
N SER A 214 28.14 5.35 -7.94
CA SER A 214 27.32 5.54 -9.15
C SER A 214 26.71 6.95 -9.21
N LEU A 215 26.69 7.69 -8.10
CA LEU A 215 26.11 9.02 -7.98
C LEU A 215 27.22 10.09 -8.13
N LYS A 216 27.94 10.05 -9.26
CA LYS A 216 29.00 11.03 -9.57
C LYS A 216 28.71 11.68 -10.92
N THR A 217 28.93 12.99 -11.00
CA THR A 217 28.79 13.78 -12.24
C THR A 217 29.78 14.93 -12.27
N SER A 218 29.91 15.62 -13.40
CA SER A 218 30.75 16.81 -13.56
C SER A 218 30.09 18.06 -12.98
N GLN A 219 30.88 19.08 -12.62
CA GLN A 219 30.36 20.36 -12.15
C GLN A 219 29.51 21.07 -13.23
N GLU A 220 29.87 20.91 -14.50
CA GLU A 220 29.18 21.49 -15.64
C GLU A 220 27.72 20.98 -15.71
N LYS A 221 27.51 19.66 -15.57
CA LYS A 221 26.19 19.05 -15.56
C LYS A 221 25.36 19.39 -14.33
N MET A 222 26.00 19.62 -13.18
CA MET A 222 25.30 20.13 -11.99
C MET A 222 24.66 21.50 -12.24
N GLN A 223 25.34 22.40 -12.99
CA GLN A 223 24.78 23.70 -13.33
C GLN A 223 23.54 23.60 -14.22
N GLU A 224 23.46 22.62 -15.10
CA GLU A 224 22.28 22.40 -15.94
C GLU A 224 21.02 22.10 -15.13
N VAL A 225 21.14 21.43 -13.98
CA VAL A 225 20.01 21.13 -13.09
C VAL A 225 19.54 22.38 -12.36
N ILE A 226 20.46 23.26 -11.96
CA ILE A 226 20.14 24.54 -11.29
C ILE A 226 19.29 25.43 -12.20
N ASN A 227 19.58 25.40 -13.50
CA ASN A 227 18.95 26.27 -14.51
C ASN A 227 17.65 25.71 -15.10
N ILE A 228 17.02 24.72 -14.47
CA ILE A 228 15.73 24.18 -14.93
C ILE A 228 14.66 25.29 -14.83
N ASP A 229 14.04 25.60 -15.96
CA ASP A 229 12.90 26.52 -15.99
C ASP A 229 11.63 25.80 -15.50
N ASN A 230 11.16 26.20 -14.32
CA ASN A 230 9.98 25.64 -13.67
C ASN A 230 8.69 26.43 -13.98
N SER A 231 8.77 27.52 -14.75
CA SER A 231 7.64 28.44 -14.99
C SER A 231 6.48 27.77 -15.75
N LYS A 232 6.78 26.77 -16.59
CA LYS A 232 5.81 26.07 -17.44
C LYS A 232 5.32 24.75 -16.84
N THR A 233 5.77 24.36 -15.65
CA THR A 233 5.42 23.09 -15.03
C THR A 233 4.00 23.10 -14.47
N ILE A 234 3.53 24.25 -14.00
CA ILE A 234 2.13 24.44 -13.60
C ILE A 234 1.29 24.66 -14.85
N THR A 235 0.44 23.68 -15.16
CA THR A 235 -0.42 23.69 -16.36
C THR A 235 -1.70 24.49 -16.14
N ASP A 236 -2.28 24.41 -14.93
CA ASP A 236 -3.49 25.13 -14.53
C ASP A 236 -3.38 25.58 -13.07
N LYS A 237 -3.17 26.88 -12.88
CA LYS A 237 -3.03 27.50 -11.55
C LYS A 237 -4.34 27.46 -10.75
N ASN A 238 -5.48 27.60 -11.39
CA ASN A 238 -6.78 27.56 -10.71
C ASN A 238 -7.09 26.15 -10.21
N LEU A 239 -6.81 25.15 -11.06
CA LEU A 239 -6.94 23.75 -10.69
C LEU A 239 -5.99 23.39 -9.54
N MET A 240 -4.76 23.87 -9.57
CA MET A 240 -3.77 23.69 -8.51
C MET A 240 -4.31 24.21 -7.16
N ILE A 241 -4.80 25.47 -7.14
CA ILE A 241 -5.32 26.07 -5.91
C ILE A 241 -6.53 25.28 -5.38
N ARG A 242 -7.47 24.92 -6.25
CA ARG A 242 -8.64 24.11 -5.88
C ARG A 242 -8.23 22.75 -5.31
N SER A 243 -7.29 22.08 -5.97
CA SER A 243 -6.77 20.79 -5.51
C SER A 243 -6.11 20.89 -4.14
N ILE A 244 -5.27 21.90 -3.91
CA ILE A 244 -4.65 22.13 -2.60
C ILE A 244 -5.71 22.41 -1.54
N CYS A 245 -6.68 23.30 -1.81
CA CYS A 245 -7.73 23.61 -0.86
C CYS A 245 -8.56 22.37 -0.50
N VAL A 246 -8.99 21.60 -1.50
CA VAL A 246 -9.80 20.40 -1.27
C VAL A 246 -8.99 19.33 -0.54
N LEU A 247 -7.74 19.08 -0.94
CA LEU A 247 -6.88 18.11 -0.26
C LEU A 247 -6.64 18.51 1.21
N SER A 248 -6.44 19.81 1.48
CA SER A 248 -6.28 20.32 2.85
C SER A 248 -7.55 20.10 3.69
N VAL A 249 -8.75 20.32 3.11
CA VAL A 249 -10.03 20.08 3.79
C VAL A 249 -10.25 18.58 4.04
N VAL A 250 -9.92 17.73 3.09
CA VAL A 250 -10.00 16.27 3.24
C VAL A 250 -9.08 15.77 4.34
N ILE A 251 -7.80 16.22 4.35
CA ILE A 251 -6.85 15.87 5.41
C ILE A 251 -7.35 16.39 6.77
N LEU A 252 -7.90 17.60 6.83
CA LEU A 252 -8.50 18.11 8.05
C LEU A 252 -9.66 17.23 8.52
N GLY A 253 -10.51 16.76 7.60
CA GLY A 253 -11.55 15.78 7.90
C GLY A 253 -11.01 14.48 8.49
N PHE A 254 -9.89 13.97 7.96
CA PHE A 254 -9.23 12.78 8.52
C PHE A 254 -8.67 13.01 9.92
N VAL A 255 -8.03 14.17 10.15
CA VAL A 255 -7.49 14.55 11.47
C VAL A 255 -8.58 14.75 12.52
N THR A 256 -9.72 15.27 12.11
CA THR A 256 -10.85 15.55 13.01
C THR A 256 -11.84 14.38 13.14
N HIS A 257 -11.56 13.22 12.53
CA HIS A 257 -12.43 12.04 12.59
C HIS A 257 -12.81 11.65 14.03
N ASP A 258 -11.83 11.63 14.94
CA ASP A 258 -12.05 11.26 16.35
C ASP A 258 -13.02 12.21 17.08
N ILE A 259 -13.17 13.44 16.58
CA ILE A 259 -14.06 14.47 17.16
C ILE A 259 -15.41 14.51 16.44
N THR A 260 -15.38 14.43 15.11
CA THR A 260 -16.57 14.61 14.27
C THR A 260 -17.33 13.30 14.03
N HIS A 261 -16.67 12.16 14.26
CA HIS A 261 -17.17 10.82 13.92
C HIS A 261 -17.56 10.66 12.44
N ILE A 262 -17.02 11.52 11.55
CA ILE A 262 -17.20 11.40 10.10
C ILE A 262 -16.13 10.45 9.57
N GLU A 263 -16.57 9.35 8.96
CA GLU A 263 -15.66 8.37 8.36
C GLU A 263 -14.74 8.99 7.32
N THR A 264 -13.51 8.52 7.26
CA THR A 264 -12.49 9.03 6.32
C THR A 264 -12.93 8.89 4.85
N CYS A 265 -13.62 7.79 4.52
CA CYS A 265 -14.18 7.58 3.18
C CYS A 265 -15.20 8.66 2.78
N ILE A 266 -16.02 9.15 3.73
CA ILE A 266 -17.02 10.20 3.49
C ILE A 266 -16.30 11.53 3.21
N SER A 267 -15.32 11.89 4.02
CA SER A 267 -14.52 13.11 3.83
C SER A 267 -13.83 13.11 2.46
N ALA A 268 -13.23 11.99 2.06
CA ALA A 268 -12.61 11.83 0.75
C ALA A 268 -13.63 11.91 -0.39
N MET A 269 -14.81 11.27 -0.25
CA MET A 269 -15.86 11.26 -1.27
C MET A 269 -16.41 12.67 -1.51
N VAL A 270 -16.63 13.45 -0.46
CA VAL A 270 -17.04 14.85 -0.58
C VAL A 270 -15.98 15.68 -1.30
N GLY A 271 -14.70 15.52 -0.92
CA GLY A 271 -13.58 16.20 -1.59
C GLY A 271 -13.48 15.85 -3.08
N ALA A 272 -13.56 14.56 -3.43
CA ALA A 272 -13.58 14.10 -4.81
C ALA A 272 -14.75 14.70 -5.59
N SER A 273 -15.95 14.71 -5.01
CA SER A 273 -17.15 15.27 -5.64
C SER A 273 -17.00 16.76 -5.90
N ILE A 274 -16.45 17.54 -4.97
CA ILE A 274 -16.19 18.97 -5.14
C ILE A 274 -15.22 19.20 -6.33
N LEU A 275 -14.14 18.44 -6.45
CA LEU A 275 -13.21 18.59 -7.57
C LEU A 275 -13.83 18.19 -8.91
N LEU A 276 -14.69 17.17 -8.93
CA LEU A 276 -15.41 16.75 -10.13
C LEU A 276 -16.41 17.81 -10.66
N LEU A 277 -16.84 18.79 -9.85
CA LEU A 277 -17.66 19.91 -10.33
C LEU A 277 -16.90 20.80 -11.32
N PHE A 278 -15.58 20.80 -11.28
CA PHE A 278 -14.72 21.64 -12.12
C PHE A 278 -14.05 20.89 -13.28
N GLU A 279 -14.22 19.58 -13.34
CA GLU A 279 -13.62 18.70 -14.33
C GLU A 279 -14.68 17.86 -15.04
N LYS A 280 -14.35 17.35 -16.23
CA LYS A 280 -15.22 16.41 -16.94
C LYS A 280 -15.12 15.02 -16.28
N PRO A 281 -16.16 14.54 -15.56
CA PRO A 281 -16.10 13.27 -14.81
C PRO A 281 -15.64 12.10 -15.66
N THR A 282 -16.12 12.00 -16.91
CA THR A 282 -15.78 10.91 -17.83
C THR A 282 -14.27 10.77 -18.05
N ASN A 283 -13.53 11.89 -18.10
CA ASN A 283 -12.09 11.85 -18.33
C ASN A 283 -11.31 11.49 -17.06
N ILE A 284 -11.87 11.84 -15.90
CA ILE A 284 -11.23 11.52 -14.59
C ILE A 284 -11.48 10.06 -14.23
N LEU A 285 -12.72 9.62 -14.35
CA LEU A 285 -13.12 8.26 -13.98
C LEU A 285 -12.45 7.18 -14.83
N LYS A 286 -12.05 7.50 -16.07
CA LYS A 286 -11.24 6.58 -16.90
C LYS A 286 -9.86 6.30 -16.32
N ASN A 287 -9.31 7.23 -15.54
CA ASN A 287 -7.97 7.11 -14.95
C ASN A 287 -8.01 6.49 -13.54
N VAL A 288 -9.20 6.18 -13.01
CA VAL A 288 -9.33 5.39 -11.78
C VAL A 288 -8.86 3.97 -12.07
N GLU A 289 -8.09 3.41 -11.17
CA GLU A 289 -7.56 2.04 -11.28
C GLU A 289 -8.64 0.99 -10.99
N TRP A 290 -9.63 0.87 -11.88
CA TRP A 290 -10.74 -0.08 -11.73
C TRP A 290 -10.29 -1.52 -11.54
N ASN A 291 -9.15 -1.90 -12.13
CA ASN A 291 -8.56 -3.22 -11.92
C ASN A 291 -8.25 -3.46 -10.44
N THR A 292 -7.68 -2.47 -9.78
CA THR A 292 -7.38 -2.52 -8.33
C THR A 292 -8.66 -2.61 -7.51
N ILE A 293 -9.70 -1.85 -7.84
CA ILE A 293 -10.98 -1.88 -7.13
C ILE A 293 -11.66 -3.25 -7.27
N PHE A 294 -11.78 -3.78 -8.49
CA PHE A 294 -12.38 -5.11 -8.70
C PHE A 294 -11.53 -6.24 -8.11
N PHE A 295 -10.22 -6.06 -8.06
CA PHE A 295 -9.32 -6.98 -7.39
C PHE A 295 -9.62 -7.06 -5.88
N PHE A 296 -9.80 -5.93 -5.20
CA PHE A 296 -10.22 -5.88 -3.79
C PHE A 296 -11.58 -6.55 -3.56
N ILE A 297 -12.57 -6.21 -4.38
CA ILE A 297 -13.91 -6.82 -4.30
C ILE A 297 -13.81 -8.35 -4.40
N GLY A 298 -13.04 -8.86 -5.37
CA GLY A 298 -12.83 -10.28 -5.55
C GLY A 298 -12.15 -10.94 -4.34
N LEU A 299 -11.12 -10.31 -3.79
CA LEU A 299 -10.41 -10.81 -2.61
C LEU A 299 -11.31 -10.84 -1.36
N PHE A 300 -12.07 -9.79 -1.10
CA PHE A 300 -13.00 -9.75 0.01
C PHE A 300 -13.99 -10.92 -0.04
N ILE A 301 -14.52 -11.24 -1.22
CA ILE A 301 -15.46 -12.36 -1.40
C ILE A 301 -14.76 -13.72 -1.16
N ILE A 302 -13.55 -13.93 -1.70
CA ILE A 302 -12.80 -15.18 -1.49
C ILE A 302 -12.54 -15.39 0.01
N ILE A 303 -12.08 -14.35 0.70
CA ILE A 303 -11.76 -14.39 2.12
C ILE A 303 -13.03 -14.53 2.95
N GLY A 304 -14.12 -13.86 2.57
CA GLY A 304 -15.44 -14.06 3.15
C GLY A 304 -15.88 -15.54 3.11
N GLY A 305 -15.55 -16.27 2.05
CA GLY A 305 -15.76 -17.73 1.99
C GLY A 305 -14.93 -18.53 3.01
N VAL A 306 -13.68 -18.12 3.23
CA VAL A 306 -12.82 -18.74 4.25
C VAL A 306 -13.32 -18.41 5.66
N GLU A 307 -13.76 -17.17 5.88
CA GLU A 307 -14.33 -16.72 7.15
C GLU A 307 -15.63 -17.46 7.48
N ALA A 308 -16.58 -17.46 6.55
CA ALA A 308 -17.88 -18.12 6.70
C ALA A 308 -17.75 -19.63 6.93
N SER A 309 -16.74 -20.27 6.34
CA SER A 309 -16.45 -21.71 6.57
C SER A 309 -15.78 -22.00 7.93
N GLY A 310 -15.33 -20.99 8.67
CA GLY A 310 -14.60 -21.14 9.93
C GLY A 310 -13.08 -21.27 9.79
N GLY A 311 -12.54 -21.16 8.58
CA GLY A 311 -11.11 -21.29 8.33
C GLY A 311 -10.28 -20.19 9.02
N ILE A 312 -10.79 -18.97 9.06
CA ILE A 312 -10.16 -17.83 9.76
C ILE A 312 -10.02 -18.10 11.25
N LYS A 313 -11.07 -18.67 11.88
CA LYS A 313 -11.04 -19.04 13.30
C LYS A 313 -9.97 -20.08 13.60
N LEU A 314 -9.87 -21.10 12.75
CA LEU A 314 -8.81 -22.13 12.89
C LEU A 314 -7.40 -21.53 12.77
N MET A 315 -7.19 -20.58 11.87
CA MET A 315 -5.91 -19.88 11.75
C MET A 315 -5.58 -19.08 13.02
N ALA A 316 -6.55 -18.36 13.58
CA ALA A 316 -6.39 -17.62 14.82
C ALA A 316 -6.03 -18.53 16.00
N GLU A 317 -6.79 -19.62 16.18
CA GLU A 317 -6.52 -20.62 17.22
C GLU A 317 -5.14 -21.27 17.06
N TRP A 318 -4.72 -21.58 15.84
CA TRP A 318 -3.42 -22.16 15.56
C TRP A 318 -2.27 -21.22 15.94
N ILE A 319 -2.38 -19.91 15.59
CA ILE A 319 -1.39 -18.90 15.98
C ILE A 319 -1.32 -18.75 17.49
N LEU A 320 -2.46 -18.63 18.18
CA LEU A 320 -2.49 -18.53 19.65
C LEU A 320 -1.92 -19.78 20.32
N LYS A 321 -2.15 -20.96 19.75
CA LYS A 321 -1.58 -22.21 20.26
C LYS A 321 -0.06 -22.26 20.12
N ILE A 322 0.50 -21.87 18.97
CA ILE A 322 1.95 -21.85 18.74
C ILE A 322 2.63 -20.83 19.66
N THR A 323 2.02 -19.68 19.85
CA THR A 323 2.55 -18.61 20.69
C THR A 323 2.18 -18.76 22.17
N GLN A 324 1.47 -19.84 22.52
CA GLN A 324 0.99 -20.13 23.89
C GLN A 324 0.20 -18.95 24.51
N GLY A 325 -0.47 -18.16 23.68
CA GLY A 325 -1.20 -16.96 24.09
C GLY A 325 -0.31 -15.80 24.56
N SER A 326 1.01 -15.88 24.36
CA SER A 326 1.92 -14.80 24.71
C SER A 326 1.80 -13.65 23.69
N GLN A 327 1.41 -12.45 24.18
CA GLN A 327 1.29 -11.25 23.36
C GLN A 327 2.61 -10.91 22.64
N ASN A 328 3.74 -11.02 23.35
CA ASN A 328 5.06 -10.73 22.79
C ASN A 328 5.41 -11.68 21.65
N LEU A 329 5.23 -12.98 21.84
CA LEU A 329 5.52 -13.97 20.80
C LEU A 329 4.57 -13.81 19.60
N THR A 330 3.28 -13.57 19.86
CA THR A 330 2.30 -13.37 18.80
C THR A 330 2.62 -12.12 17.98
N SER A 331 2.95 -11.00 18.64
CA SER A 331 3.33 -9.76 17.98
C SER A 331 4.57 -9.94 17.10
N MET A 332 5.61 -10.58 17.61
CA MET A 332 6.83 -10.82 16.84
C MET A 332 6.61 -11.80 15.69
N LEU A 333 5.83 -12.84 15.90
CA LEU A 333 5.47 -13.79 14.84
C LEU A 333 4.72 -13.07 13.71
N ILE A 334 3.71 -12.25 14.05
CA ILE A 334 2.94 -11.49 13.05
C ILE A 334 3.84 -10.50 12.32
N LEU A 335 4.68 -9.73 13.01
CA LEU A 335 5.58 -8.76 12.38
C LEU A 335 6.51 -9.41 11.35
N TRP A 336 7.23 -10.45 11.77
CA TRP A 336 8.22 -11.10 10.91
C TRP A 336 7.60 -11.96 9.81
N ALA A 337 6.54 -12.71 10.14
CA ALA A 337 5.81 -13.49 9.14
C ALA A 337 5.17 -12.56 8.10
N SER A 338 4.56 -11.45 8.52
CA SER A 338 4.00 -10.45 7.61
C SER A 338 5.08 -9.87 6.70
N GLY A 339 6.24 -9.48 7.25
CA GLY A 339 7.31 -8.92 6.46
C GLY A 339 7.89 -9.87 5.42
N ILE A 340 8.00 -11.16 5.75
CA ILE A 340 8.54 -12.16 4.84
C ILE A 340 7.51 -12.58 3.79
N ILE A 341 6.28 -12.91 4.22
CA ILE A 341 5.25 -13.43 3.33
C ILE A 341 4.76 -12.33 2.38
N SER A 342 4.50 -11.12 2.90
CA SER A 342 4.11 -9.97 2.09
C SER A 342 5.17 -9.57 1.06
N GLY A 343 6.44 -9.81 1.36
CA GLY A 343 7.52 -9.57 0.41
C GLY A 343 7.59 -10.57 -0.74
N ILE A 344 6.93 -11.72 -0.63
CA ILE A 344 6.86 -12.77 -1.65
C ILE A 344 5.52 -12.75 -2.39
N ILE A 345 4.45 -12.52 -1.62
CA ILE A 345 3.08 -12.36 -2.12
C ILE A 345 2.77 -10.87 -1.99
N ASP A 346 2.08 -10.24 -2.88
CA ASP A 346 1.66 -8.84 -2.79
C ASP A 346 1.09 -8.48 -1.38
N ASN A 347 1.42 -7.30 -0.84
CA ASN A 347 1.04 -6.85 0.51
C ASN A 347 -0.48 -6.74 0.71
N ILE A 348 -1.23 -6.44 -0.34
CA ILE A 348 -2.69 -6.29 -0.30
C ILE A 348 -3.39 -7.63 0.00
N PRO A 349 -3.24 -8.70 -0.83
CA PRO A 349 -3.90 -9.99 -0.55
C PRO A 349 -3.53 -10.54 0.82
N TYR A 350 -2.27 -10.38 1.21
CA TYR A 350 -1.82 -10.81 2.53
C TYR A 350 -2.60 -10.11 3.65
N THR A 351 -2.72 -8.79 3.60
CA THR A 351 -3.40 -7.99 4.63
C THR A 351 -4.90 -8.28 4.68
N VAL A 352 -5.57 -8.41 3.52
CA VAL A 352 -7.00 -8.77 3.47
C VAL A 352 -7.27 -10.11 4.16
N THR A 353 -6.33 -11.08 4.06
CA THR A 353 -6.46 -12.39 4.74
C THR A 353 -6.18 -12.30 6.24
N MET A 354 -5.16 -11.53 6.62
CA MET A 354 -4.73 -11.47 8.03
C MET A 354 -5.65 -10.61 8.89
N SER A 355 -6.32 -9.61 8.32
CA SER A 355 -7.18 -8.71 9.09
C SER A 355 -8.36 -9.42 9.77
N PRO A 356 -9.17 -10.27 9.11
CA PRO A 356 -10.23 -11.03 9.78
C PRO A 356 -9.69 -11.97 10.87
N MET A 357 -8.49 -12.53 10.68
CA MET A 357 -7.85 -13.37 11.70
C MET A 357 -7.50 -12.57 12.95
N LEU A 358 -6.97 -11.34 12.80
CA LEU A 358 -6.71 -10.46 13.94
C LEU A 358 -8.01 -10.00 14.62
N VAL A 359 -9.09 -9.78 13.87
CA VAL A 359 -10.43 -9.52 14.46
C VAL A 359 -10.86 -10.70 15.34
N GLU A 360 -10.64 -11.95 14.90
CA GLU A 360 -11.00 -13.14 15.69
C GLU A 360 -10.09 -13.29 16.93
N ILE A 361 -8.79 -12.99 16.82
CA ILE A 361 -7.89 -12.93 17.98
C ILE A 361 -8.36 -11.83 18.96
N GLN A 362 -8.74 -10.66 18.45
CA GLN A 362 -9.25 -9.56 19.27
C GLN A 362 -10.54 -9.93 20.02
N LYS A 363 -11.46 -10.66 19.39
CA LYS A 363 -12.69 -11.19 20.04
C LYS A 363 -12.36 -12.16 21.17
N THR A 364 -11.32 -12.97 20.99
CA THR A 364 -10.94 -14.02 21.94
C THR A 364 -10.09 -13.50 23.10
N MET A 365 -9.11 -12.63 22.82
CA MET A 365 -8.08 -12.17 23.78
C MET A 365 -8.31 -10.75 24.29
N GLY A 366 -9.21 -9.99 23.67
CA GLY A 366 -9.52 -8.60 23.99
C GLY A 366 -8.74 -7.57 23.16
N VAL A 367 -9.21 -6.32 23.24
CA VAL A 367 -8.70 -5.20 22.42
C VAL A 367 -7.24 -4.89 22.79
N ASP A 368 -6.91 -4.80 24.08
CA ASP A 368 -5.56 -4.44 24.54
C ASP A 368 -4.50 -5.45 24.07
N TYR A 369 -4.87 -6.73 24.00
CA TYR A 369 -4.00 -7.77 23.43
C TYR A 369 -3.78 -7.57 21.92
N ALA A 370 -4.80 -7.15 21.19
CA ALA A 370 -4.77 -7.05 19.74
C ALA A 370 -4.11 -5.77 19.20
N ILE A 371 -4.11 -4.67 19.96
CA ILE A 371 -3.54 -3.39 19.51
C ILE A 371 -2.12 -3.53 18.94
N PRO A 372 -1.14 -4.10 19.64
CA PRO A 372 0.20 -4.26 19.07
C PRO A 372 0.25 -5.19 17.87
N LEU A 373 -0.68 -6.16 17.76
CA LEU A 373 -0.75 -7.07 16.61
C LEU A 373 -1.15 -6.33 15.33
N TRP A 374 -2.08 -5.36 15.42
CA TRP A 374 -2.47 -4.53 14.30
C TRP A 374 -1.29 -3.70 13.76
N TRP A 375 -0.50 -3.11 14.66
CA TRP A 375 0.70 -2.38 14.27
C TRP A 375 1.79 -3.28 13.71
N CYS A 376 1.92 -4.50 14.24
CA CYS A 376 2.82 -5.52 13.70
C CYS A 376 2.41 -5.95 12.28
N LEU A 377 1.11 -6.13 12.03
CA LEU A 377 0.60 -6.45 10.70
C LEU A 377 0.89 -5.31 9.73
N SER A 378 0.59 -4.06 10.10
CA SER A 378 0.84 -2.88 9.27
C SER A 378 2.32 -2.74 8.90
N LEU A 379 3.21 -2.69 9.91
CA LEU A 379 4.65 -2.56 9.69
C LEU A 379 5.21 -3.75 8.90
N GLY A 380 4.78 -4.97 9.23
CA GLY A 380 5.23 -6.16 8.52
C GLY A 380 4.78 -6.16 7.06
N ALA A 381 3.48 -6.01 6.81
CA ALA A 381 2.93 -6.11 5.47
C ALA A 381 3.42 -5.00 4.54
N CYS A 382 3.37 -3.73 4.96
CA CYS A 382 3.77 -2.61 4.11
C CYS A 382 5.29 -2.57 3.87
N LEU A 383 6.11 -2.72 4.93
CA LEU A 383 7.57 -2.71 4.79
C LEU A 383 8.09 -3.97 4.08
N GLY A 384 7.40 -5.12 4.28
CA GLY A 384 7.70 -6.38 3.59
C GLY A 384 7.62 -6.26 2.08
N GLY A 385 6.70 -5.45 1.56
CA GLY A 385 6.57 -5.16 0.13
C GLY A 385 7.87 -4.70 -0.55
N ASN A 386 8.82 -4.17 0.21
CA ASN A 386 10.14 -3.80 -0.29
C ASN A 386 11.07 -4.99 -0.60
N MET A 387 10.72 -6.23 -0.21
CA MET A 387 11.64 -7.37 -0.29
C MET A 387 11.91 -7.81 -1.72
N THR A 388 10.89 -7.87 -2.55
CA THR A 388 10.99 -8.34 -3.94
C THR A 388 10.28 -7.38 -4.91
N LEU A 389 10.57 -7.58 -6.20
CA LEU A 389 9.93 -6.77 -7.24
C LEU A 389 8.41 -6.95 -7.30
N ILE A 390 7.90 -8.12 -6.91
CA ILE A 390 6.47 -8.46 -6.89
C ILE A 390 5.81 -8.21 -5.53
N GLY A 391 6.57 -7.81 -4.50
CA GLY A 391 6.06 -7.60 -3.14
C GLY A 391 5.12 -6.39 -3.00
N ALA A 392 5.16 -5.44 -3.93
CA ALA A 392 4.24 -4.31 -4.01
C ALA A 392 4.05 -3.87 -5.46
N ALA A 393 2.84 -3.41 -5.82
CA ALA A 393 2.50 -2.97 -7.16
C ALA A 393 3.41 -1.83 -7.67
N ALA A 394 3.81 -0.91 -6.80
CA ALA A 394 4.74 0.19 -7.13
C ALA A 394 6.08 -0.33 -7.66
N ASN A 395 6.60 -1.43 -7.09
CA ASN A 395 7.87 -2.01 -7.52
C ASN A 395 7.79 -2.53 -8.96
N VAL A 396 6.70 -3.25 -9.29
CA VAL A 396 6.45 -3.78 -10.63
C VAL A 396 6.39 -2.66 -11.66
N ILE A 397 5.65 -1.59 -11.36
CA ILE A 397 5.48 -0.43 -12.24
C ILE A 397 6.82 0.29 -12.48
N VAL A 398 7.64 0.47 -11.43
CA VAL A 398 8.98 1.03 -11.59
C VAL A 398 9.85 0.13 -12.45
N GLY A 399 9.80 -1.19 -12.24
CA GLY A 399 10.53 -2.17 -13.04
C GLY A 399 10.15 -2.15 -14.52
N GLU A 400 8.85 -2.12 -14.83
CA GLU A 400 8.33 -2.05 -16.19
C GLU A 400 8.71 -0.76 -16.91
N ASN A 401 8.54 0.39 -16.24
CA ASN A 401 8.86 1.68 -16.86
C ASN A 401 10.37 1.87 -17.02
N ALA A 402 11.17 1.41 -16.05
CA ALA A 402 12.63 1.40 -16.18
C ALA A 402 13.07 0.54 -17.38
N ALA A 403 12.44 -0.61 -17.60
CA ALA A 403 12.74 -1.46 -18.75
C ALA A 403 12.37 -0.80 -20.09
N LYS A 404 11.23 -0.09 -20.18
CA LYS A 404 10.82 0.68 -21.37
C LYS A 404 11.81 1.79 -21.73
N GLU A 405 12.41 2.42 -20.72
CA GLU A 405 13.43 3.48 -20.88
C GLU A 405 14.85 2.91 -21.10
N GLY A 406 15.01 1.58 -21.20
CA GLY A 406 16.29 0.93 -21.46
C GLY A 406 17.13 0.58 -20.21
N TYR A 407 16.55 0.71 -19.02
CA TYR A 407 17.20 0.43 -17.74
C TYR A 407 16.51 -0.71 -16.97
N PRO A 408 16.48 -1.96 -17.46
CA PRO A 408 15.73 -3.03 -16.84
C PRO A 408 16.26 -3.36 -15.44
N ILE A 409 15.33 -3.44 -14.46
CA ILE A 409 15.62 -3.87 -13.10
C ILE A 409 15.40 -5.38 -13.04
N ARG A 410 16.48 -6.16 -12.84
CA ARG A 410 16.38 -7.61 -12.69
C ARG A 410 15.84 -7.98 -11.31
N PHE A 411 14.99 -9.00 -11.24
CA PHE A 411 14.39 -9.50 -10.00
C PHE A 411 15.43 -9.72 -8.88
N MET A 412 16.51 -10.45 -9.16
CA MET A 412 17.59 -10.73 -8.18
C MET A 412 18.35 -9.47 -7.78
N GLN A 413 18.46 -8.49 -8.67
CA GLN A 413 19.11 -7.20 -8.35
C GLN A 413 18.26 -6.40 -7.36
N PHE A 414 16.95 -6.32 -7.56
CA PHE A 414 16.02 -5.69 -6.63
C PHE A 414 16.05 -6.39 -5.27
N MET A 415 15.88 -7.72 -5.27
CA MET A 415 15.83 -8.55 -4.07
C MET A 415 17.10 -8.43 -3.22
N LYS A 416 18.28 -8.30 -3.84
CA LYS A 416 19.54 -8.09 -3.12
C LYS A 416 19.51 -6.89 -2.17
N TYR A 417 18.93 -5.77 -2.60
CA TYR A 417 18.75 -4.59 -1.75
C TYR A 417 17.53 -4.72 -0.87
N GLY A 418 16.43 -5.23 -1.42
CA GLY A 418 15.15 -5.36 -0.74
C GLY A 418 15.21 -6.20 0.53
N VAL A 419 15.85 -7.37 0.49
CA VAL A 419 16.01 -8.24 1.67
C VAL A 419 16.75 -7.53 2.81
N ILE A 420 17.80 -6.76 2.50
CA ILE A 420 18.55 -6.01 3.52
C ILE A 420 17.69 -4.88 4.10
N ILE A 421 16.98 -4.15 3.24
CA ILE A 421 16.11 -3.03 3.65
C ILE A 421 14.99 -3.55 4.54
N VAL A 422 14.33 -4.64 4.15
CA VAL A 422 13.28 -5.27 4.97
C VAL A 422 13.85 -5.76 6.29
N GLY A 423 15.00 -6.43 6.29
CA GLY A 423 15.68 -6.85 7.52
C GLY A 423 15.95 -5.70 8.48
N ILE A 424 16.49 -4.58 7.98
CA ILE A 424 16.71 -3.35 8.77
C ILE A 424 15.37 -2.80 9.29
N SER A 425 14.39 -2.71 8.43
CA SER A 425 13.07 -2.15 8.76
C SER A 425 12.37 -2.97 9.83
N LEU A 426 12.34 -4.30 9.70
CA LEU A 426 11.74 -5.20 10.69
C LEU A 426 12.49 -5.20 12.02
N ALA A 427 13.82 -5.11 12.01
CA ALA A 427 14.62 -5.02 13.23
C ALA A 427 14.30 -3.73 14.02
N ILE A 428 14.22 -2.58 13.33
CA ILE A 428 13.83 -1.31 13.95
C ILE A 428 12.38 -1.39 14.45
N SER A 429 11.47 -1.95 13.67
CA SER A 429 10.07 -2.14 14.04
C SER A 429 9.93 -3.05 15.26
N THR A 430 10.72 -4.14 15.34
CA THR A 430 10.77 -5.03 16.52
C THR A 430 11.11 -4.27 17.79
N LEU A 431 12.19 -3.49 17.75
CA LEU A 431 12.60 -2.68 18.90
C LEU A 431 11.53 -1.65 19.27
N TYR A 432 10.96 -0.98 18.28
CA TYR A 432 9.94 0.04 18.49
C TYR A 432 8.67 -0.54 19.13
N ILE A 433 8.11 -1.61 18.58
CA ILE A 433 6.90 -2.26 19.11
C ILE A 433 7.15 -2.80 20.50
N TYR A 434 8.33 -3.41 20.76
CA TYR A 434 8.68 -3.90 22.08
C TYR A 434 8.70 -2.77 23.13
N LEU A 435 9.31 -1.63 22.81
CA LEU A 435 9.43 -0.51 23.72
C LEU A 435 8.10 0.22 23.98
N MET A 436 7.23 0.29 22.97
CA MET A 436 5.97 1.05 23.05
C MET A 436 4.80 0.26 23.63
N PHE A 437 4.74 -1.05 23.39
CA PHE A 437 3.53 -1.84 23.65
C PHE A 437 3.76 -3.13 24.46
N LEU A 438 4.98 -3.67 24.51
CA LEU A 438 5.24 -5.01 25.04
C LEU A 438 6.15 -5.00 26.29
N LYS A 439 6.50 -3.82 26.77
CA LYS A 439 7.43 -3.62 27.91
C LYS A 439 6.74 -3.78 29.25
#